data_399fe8b060ea327645dcf64b7804b085
#
_entry.id   399fe8b060ea327645dcf64b7804b085
#
_cell.length_a   1.000
_cell.length_b   1.000
_cell.length_c   1.000
_cell.angle_alpha   90.00
_cell.angle_beta   90.00
_cell.angle_gamma   90.00
#
_symmetry.space_group_name_H-M   'P 1'
#
loop_
_entity.id
_entity.type
_entity.pdbx_description
1 polymer ?
#
loop_
_entity_poly.entity_id
_entity_poly.type
_entity_poly.pdbx_seq_one_letter_code
_entity_poly.pdbx_strand_id
1 'polypeptide(L)'
;MKEAGLKAGETVRVLCTDVPEIELSRRKMQRTFVTHTVQPGETTYSIAKRYSLAINTLIRDNPGLDPSHLKAGQELLIRKSEMDKTSPQQILSQMDDFASTLTEVSDEYVYHLVEMGETLYAISREYGVTVADIEAGNDVRGGLKAGVLLRIPVPGRELAAKDTAAGEAAGAVGGEEHPLLPGTEVPFRESRPYAGEMELALLLPLSDDNTVRASFMEFYEGALIAADELRNAGHSVVLNLFNTERSPETVRTITAAEAFRHSDVIIGPVYEDELAPVAEYSRLTGVPVVSPLADLGEGYGATVFSMSPEPSRRYEKMGPLFEGDKNIVFITSDVNDAAFEREMKAVVGGNPYQRVVYRKGTPSQQIDEMLAGSGTDNVFVVLAGDETGVDLILAALSSVQNSRLARSKRTGHIMVVGNSRWVRYRNLDRSLFFKLNVSFVTSYHADRGNEAVLDFDRRYIEAFGRVPSLYSYRGYDAVKMFGGAVAAGNAVPALSGSVMVPLQTPYRFETGAGGNTGNTEWALVTYGNDYTISVR
;
A
#
# COMPACT_ATOMS: atom_id res chain seq x y z
N MET A 1 20.76 22.72 -8.84
CA MET A 1 21.22 21.68 -9.81
C MET A 1 20.75 22.08 -11.19
N LYS A 2 21.64 22.05 -12.18
CA LYS A 2 21.36 22.50 -13.55
C LYS A 2 20.44 21.51 -14.28
N GLU A 3 19.66 22.02 -15.19
CA GLU A 3 18.63 21.51 -16.11
C GLU A 3 18.86 20.16 -16.82
N ALA A 4 19.68 19.28 -16.30
CA ALA A 4 19.82 17.92 -16.85
C ALA A 4 19.09 16.96 -15.91
N GLY A 5 18.08 16.24 -16.45
CA GLY A 5 17.51 15.09 -15.75
C GLY A 5 18.61 14.09 -15.39
N LEU A 6 18.37 13.26 -14.39
CA LEU A 6 19.28 12.19 -13.98
C LEU A 6 19.69 11.39 -15.21
N LYS A 7 20.98 11.31 -15.47
CA LYS A 7 21.54 10.48 -16.55
C LYS A 7 21.75 9.06 -16.04
N ALA A 8 21.75 8.10 -16.97
CA ALA A 8 22.10 6.72 -16.67
C ALA A 8 23.41 6.67 -15.87
N GLY A 9 23.39 5.95 -14.72
CA GLY A 9 24.55 5.82 -13.85
C GLY A 9 24.84 7.00 -12.93
N GLU A 10 24.02 8.07 -12.93
CA GLU A 10 24.14 9.14 -11.93
C GLU A 10 23.57 8.71 -10.59
N THR A 11 24.36 8.82 -9.54
CA THR A 11 23.97 8.58 -8.15
C THR A 11 23.54 9.89 -7.51
N VAL A 12 22.36 9.90 -6.90
CA VAL A 12 21.91 11.01 -6.05
C VAL A 12 21.98 10.57 -4.59
N ARG A 13 22.88 11.16 -3.83
CA ARG A 13 22.90 11.03 -2.37
C ARG A 13 21.90 12.03 -1.79
N VAL A 14 20.86 11.52 -1.15
CA VAL A 14 19.89 12.34 -0.44
C VAL A 14 20.08 12.08 1.04
N LEU A 15 20.54 13.12 1.76
CA LEU A 15 20.44 13.10 3.22
C LEU A 15 18.95 13.11 3.55
N CYS A 16 18.51 12.26 4.48
CA CYS A 16 17.09 12.17 4.86
C CYS A 16 16.51 13.46 5.47
N THR A 17 17.26 14.54 5.49
CA THR A 17 16.82 15.87 5.94
C THR A 17 16.33 16.77 4.82
N ASP A 18 16.69 16.48 3.54
CA ASP A 18 16.34 17.35 2.41
C ASP A 18 15.69 16.51 1.32
N VAL A 19 14.36 16.50 1.27
CA VAL A 19 13.63 16.06 0.07
C VAL A 19 13.82 17.15 -0.98
N PRO A 20 14.60 16.93 -2.09
CA PRO A 20 14.76 17.97 -3.08
C PRO A 20 13.42 18.19 -3.79
N GLU A 21 12.92 19.42 -3.74
CA GLU A 21 11.90 19.87 -4.69
C GLU A 21 12.46 19.66 -6.10
N ILE A 22 11.86 18.77 -6.86
CA ILE A 22 12.20 18.57 -8.26
C ILE A 22 11.64 19.78 -9.01
N GLU A 23 12.44 20.80 -9.21
CA GLU A 23 12.11 21.93 -10.08
C GLU A 23 12.03 21.43 -11.53
N LEU A 24 10.82 21.20 -11.99
CA LEU A 24 10.56 21.02 -13.41
C LEU A 24 10.91 22.29 -14.17
N SER A 25 11.62 22.18 -15.31
CA SER A 25 11.91 23.36 -16.11
C SER A 25 10.60 24.08 -16.48
N ARG A 26 10.59 25.41 -16.44
CA ARG A 26 9.40 26.25 -16.69
C ARG A 26 8.65 25.89 -17.98
N ARG A 27 9.39 25.47 -19.03
CA ARG A 27 8.80 25.01 -20.31
C ARG A 27 8.14 23.64 -20.18
N LYS A 28 8.75 22.71 -19.40
CA LYS A 28 8.19 21.39 -19.15
C LYS A 28 6.95 21.49 -18.28
N MET A 29 6.98 22.36 -17.25
CA MET A 29 5.79 22.67 -16.43
C MET A 29 4.62 23.19 -17.28
N GLN A 30 4.85 24.18 -18.14
CA GLN A 30 3.80 24.76 -19.00
C GLN A 30 3.23 23.77 -20.03
N ARG A 31 4.03 22.80 -20.48
CA ARG A 31 3.55 21.72 -21.36
C ARG A 31 2.72 20.68 -20.60
N THR A 32 3.11 20.37 -19.38
CA THR A 32 2.51 19.30 -18.59
C THR A 32 1.28 19.77 -17.81
N PHE A 33 1.31 20.99 -17.29
CA PHE A 33 0.27 21.52 -16.40
C PHE A 33 -0.41 22.77 -16.92
N VAL A 34 -1.65 22.97 -16.47
CA VAL A 34 -2.33 24.27 -16.42
C VAL A 34 -2.30 24.73 -14.97
N THR A 35 -1.95 25.99 -14.72
CA THR A 35 -2.10 26.58 -13.39
C THR A 35 -3.53 27.07 -13.21
N HIS A 36 -4.18 26.63 -12.13
CA HIS A 36 -5.50 27.09 -11.70
C HIS A 36 -5.34 27.92 -10.42
N THR A 37 -5.82 29.15 -10.42
CA THR A 37 -5.87 29.98 -9.21
C THR A 37 -7.22 29.77 -8.54
N VAL A 38 -7.21 29.25 -7.32
CA VAL A 38 -8.41 28.95 -6.53
C VAL A 38 -9.23 30.22 -6.30
N GLN A 39 -10.48 30.22 -6.72
CA GLN A 39 -11.41 31.31 -6.51
C GLN A 39 -12.10 31.20 -5.15
N PRO A 40 -12.57 32.31 -4.56
CA PRO A 40 -13.33 32.24 -3.31
C PRO A 40 -14.52 31.27 -3.42
N GLY A 41 -14.59 30.31 -2.50
CA GLY A 41 -15.65 29.31 -2.43
C GLY A 41 -15.51 28.12 -3.41
N GLU A 42 -14.38 27.98 -4.10
CA GLU A 42 -14.05 26.73 -4.79
C GLU A 42 -13.58 25.67 -3.80
N THR A 43 -13.90 24.42 -4.12
CA THR A 43 -13.52 23.24 -3.34
C THR A 43 -12.68 22.31 -4.19
N THR A 44 -11.93 21.41 -3.58
CA THR A 44 -11.18 20.36 -4.28
C THR A 44 -12.08 19.59 -5.24
N TYR A 45 -13.30 19.25 -4.80
CA TYR A 45 -14.32 18.60 -5.63
C TYR A 45 -14.73 19.47 -6.82
N SER A 46 -15.03 20.76 -6.61
CA SER A 46 -15.47 21.65 -7.69
C SER A 46 -14.40 21.87 -8.75
N ILE A 47 -13.13 21.93 -8.33
CA ILE A 47 -11.98 22.06 -9.24
C ILE A 47 -11.75 20.75 -10.00
N ALA A 48 -11.73 19.60 -9.31
CA ALA A 48 -11.62 18.30 -9.94
C ALA A 48 -12.74 18.06 -10.96
N LYS A 49 -13.98 18.42 -10.61
CA LYS A 49 -15.14 18.34 -11.51
C LYS A 49 -15.00 19.26 -12.71
N ARG A 50 -14.51 20.50 -12.53
CA ARG A 50 -14.29 21.45 -13.63
C ARG A 50 -13.35 20.90 -14.70
N TYR A 51 -12.29 20.21 -14.27
CA TYR A 51 -11.29 19.64 -15.17
C TYR A 51 -11.51 18.15 -15.46
N SER A 52 -12.60 17.56 -14.96
CA SER A 52 -12.89 16.12 -15.06
C SER A 52 -11.67 15.26 -14.68
N LEU A 53 -11.03 15.63 -13.59
CA LEU A 53 -9.74 15.13 -13.10
C LEU A 53 -9.95 14.29 -11.83
N ALA A 54 -9.21 13.18 -11.69
CA ALA A 54 -9.22 12.39 -10.48
C ALA A 54 -8.63 13.17 -9.28
N ILE A 55 -9.28 13.06 -8.10
CA ILE A 55 -8.84 13.71 -6.87
C ILE A 55 -7.40 13.34 -6.50
N ASN A 56 -7.08 12.05 -6.59
CA ASN A 56 -5.73 11.56 -6.30
C ASN A 56 -4.66 12.18 -7.24
N THR A 57 -5.02 12.46 -8.48
CA THR A 57 -4.13 13.17 -9.41
C THR A 57 -3.93 14.63 -9.00
N LEU A 58 -5.01 15.31 -8.58
CA LEU A 58 -4.93 16.69 -8.13
C LEU A 58 -4.05 16.82 -6.87
N ILE A 59 -4.24 15.92 -5.90
CA ILE A 59 -3.44 15.91 -4.65
C ILE A 59 -1.97 15.56 -4.95
N ARG A 60 -1.73 14.53 -5.74
CA ARG A 60 -0.37 14.10 -6.13
C ARG A 60 0.43 15.23 -6.79
N ASP A 61 -0.21 15.98 -7.69
CA ASP A 61 0.45 17.01 -8.48
C ASP A 61 0.60 18.34 -7.72
N ASN A 62 0.01 18.44 -6.52
CA ASN A 62 0.07 19.61 -5.62
C ASN A 62 0.48 19.19 -4.21
N PRO A 63 1.75 18.86 -3.97
CA PRO A 63 2.24 18.47 -2.65
C PRO A 63 1.91 19.54 -1.60
N GLY A 64 1.39 19.10 -0.44
CA GLY A 64 0.94 20.00 0.62
C GLY A 64 -0.45 20.61 0.42
N LEU A 65 -1.18 20.18 -0.62
CA LEU A 65 -2.59 20.52 -0.77
C LEU A 65 -3.40 19.91 0.37
N ASP A 66 -4.09 20.75 1.11
CA ASP A 66 -5.10 20.33 2.05
C ASP A 66 -6.47 20.34 1.34
N PRO A 67 -7.04 19.17 1.00
CA PRO A 67 -8.30 19.10 0.26
C PRO A 67 -9.51 19.63 1.04
N SER A 68 -9.40 19.71 2.37
CA SER A 68 -10.44 20.25 3.24
C SER A 68 -10.34 21.78 3.40
N HIS A 69 -9.20 22.37 3.02
CA HIS A 69 -8.95 23.79 3.30
C HIS A 69 -8.19 24.51 2.17
N LEU A 70 -8.85 24.68 1.03
CA LEU A 70 -8.30 25.48 -0.06
C LEU A 70 -8.35 26.98 0.26
N LYS A 71 -7.23 27.67 0.01
CA LYS A 71 -7.16 29.11 0.19
C LYS A 71 -7.44 29.84 -1.13
N ALA A 72 -8.31 30.83 -1.12
CA ALA A 72 -8.50 31.70 -2.29
C ALA A 72 -7.16 32.38 -2.67
N GLY A 73 -6.84 32.35 -3.97
CA GLY A 73 -5.55 32.80 -4.49
C GLY A 73 -4.47 31.74 -4.53
N GLN A 74 -4.67 30.56 -3.94
CA GLN A 74 -3.74 29.44 -4.05
C GLN A 74 -3.63 28.98 -5.51
N GLU A 75 -2.43 28.70 -5.98
CA GLU A 75 -2.20 28.16 -7.31
C GLU A 75 -2.10 26.64 -7.24
N LEU A 76 -2.88 25.96 -8.09
CA LEU A 76 -2.90 24.50 -8.23
C LEU A 76 -2.44 24.12 -9.63
N LEU A 77 -1.65 23.07 -9.70
CA LEU A 77 -1.20 22.45 -10.95
C LEU A 77 -2.21 21.40 -11.41
N ILE A 78 -2.77 21.58 -12.60
CA ILE A 78 -3.73 20.68 -13.23
C ILE A 78 -3.05 19.97 -14.39
N ARG A 79 -2.89 18.66 -14.31
CA ARG A 79 -2.22 17.85 -15.33
C ARG A 79 -3.05 17.72 -16.60
N LYS A 80 -2.54 18.27 -17.69
CA LYS A 80 -3.24 18.29 -19.00
C LYS A 80 -3.58 16.91 -19.53
N SER A 81 -2.69 15.94 -19.35
CA SER A 81 -2.90 14.57 -19.84
C SER A 81 -3.99 13.79 -19.08
N GLU A 82 -4.40 14.29 -17.91
CA GLU A 82 -5.41 13.63 -17.06
C GLU A 82 -6.77 14.36 -17.07
N MET A 83 -6.84 15.50 -17.74
CA MET A 83 -8.11 16.23 -17.91
C MET A 83 -9.08 15.40 -18.75
N ASP A 84 -10.38 15.58 -18.49
CA ASP A 84 -11.51 14.93 -19.17
C ASP A 84 -11.55 13.39 -19.07
N LYS A 85 -10.86 12.80 -18.08
CA LYS A 85 -10.79 11.34 -17.90
C LYS A 85 -11.67 10.79 -16.77
N THR A 86 -12.19 11.64 -15.90
CA THR A 86 -12.88 11.19 -14.68
C THR A 86 -14.30 11.76 -14.62
N SER A 87 -15.30 10.90 -14.46
CA SER A 87 -16.70 11.34 -14.34
C SER A 87 -16.97 11.99 -12.97
N PRO A 88 -17.99 12.86 -12.87
CA PRO A 88 -18.37 13.49 -11.59
C PRO A 88 -18.69 12.48 -10.48
N GLN A 89 -19.28 11.33 -10.81
CA GLN A 89 -19.60 10.27 -9.86
C GLN A 89 -18.32 9.60 -9.33
N GLN A 90 -17.34 9.37 -10.20
CA GLN A 90 -16.04 8.83 -9.77
C GLN A 90 -15.26 9.81 -8.89
N ILE A 91 -15.38 11.12 -9.15
CA ILE A 91 -14.77 12.15 -8.33
C ILE A 91 -15.39 12.18 -6.94
N LEU A 92 -16.72 12.07 -6.83
CA LEU A 92 -17.42 11.97 -5.54
C LEU A 92 -16.97 10.74 -4.76
N SER A 93 -16.95 9.57 -5.39
CA SER A 93 -16.47 8.33 -4.73
C SER A 93 -15.04 8.45 -4.23
N GLN A 94 -14.16 9.09 -5.00
CA GLN A 94 -12.77 9.33 -4.57
C GLN A 94 -12.67 10.30 -3.41
N MET A 95 -13.55 11.33 -3.34
CA MET A 95 -13.60 12.24 -2.20
C MET A 95 -14.08 11.54 -0.93
N ASP A 96 -15.07 10.67 -1.06
CA ASP A 96 -15.59 9.88 0.06
C ASP A 96 -14.55 8.88 0.58
N ASP A 97 -13.89 8.14 -0.31
CA ASP A 97 -12.76 7.28 0.01
C ASP A 97 -11.64 8.06 0.71
N PHE A 98 -11.38 9.28 0.27
CA PHE A 98 -10.36 10.15 0.85
C PHE A 98 -10.78 10.66 2.25
N ALA A 99 -12.04 11.09 2.40
CA ALA A 99 -12.60 11.49 3.69
C ALA A 99 -12.52 10.37 4.73
N SER A 100 -12.89 9.17 4.33
CA SER A 100 -12.81 7.97 5.17
C SER A 100 -11.37 7.68 5.59
N THR A 101 -10.43 7.77 4.66
CA THR A 101 -9.00 7.56 4.96
C THR A 101 -8.45 8.61 5.92
N LEU A 102 -8.76 9.89 5.71
CA LEU A 102 -8.33 10.96 6.61
C LEU A 102 -8.93 10.81 8.01
N THR A 103 -10.18 10.34 8.10
CA THR A 103 -10.83 10.04 9.38
C THR A 103 -10.12 8.91 10.12
N GLU A 104 -9.70 7.85 9.42
CA GLU A 104 -8.99 6.73 10.01
C GLU A 104 -7.61 7.11 10.56
N VAL A 105 -6.90 8.05 9.93
CA VAL A 105 -5.55 8.48 10.32
C VAL A 105 -5.52 9.73 11.20
N SER A 106 -6.65 10.39 11.43
CA SER A 106 -6.75 11.60 12.25
C SER A 106 -7.12 11.26 13.68
N ASP A 107 -6.31 11.75 14.65
CA ASP A 107 -6.63 11.63 16.08
C ASP A 107 -7.56 12.74 16.58
N GLU A 108 -7.67 13.85 15.83
CA GLU A 108 -8.35 15.07 16.26
C GLU A 108 -9.69 15.27 15.54
N TYR A 109 -9.83 14.76 14.32
CA TYR A 109 -10.96 15.07 13.43
C TYR A 109 -11.53 13.83 12.77
N VAL A 110 -12.85 13.88 12.54
CA VAL A 110 -13.55 13.06 11.54
C VAL A 110 -13.74 13.93 10.30
N TYR A 111 -13.52 13.37 9.13
CA TYR A 111 -13.71 14.08 7.86
C TYR A 111 -15.04 13.63 7.23
N HIS A 112 -15.94 14.59 7.02
CA HIS A 112 -17.27 14.39 6.46
C HIS A 112 -17.37 15.06 5.09
N LEU A 113 -17.73 14.28 4.05
CA LEU A 113 -18.01 14.81 2.72
C LEU A 113 -19.46 15.25 2.66
N VAL A 114 -19.70 16.56 2.53
CA VAL A 114 -21.05 17.13 2.49
C VAL A 114 -21.84 16.63 1.28
N GLU A 115 -22.98 16.03 1.53
CA GLU A 115 -23.94 15.60 0.54
C GLU A 115 -24.89 16.73 0.09
N MET A 116 -25.60 16.49 -1.04
CA MET A 116 -26.55 17.47 -1.55
C MET A 116 -27.77 17.60 -0.61
N GLY A 117 -27.96 18.80 -0.06
CA GLY A 117 -29.10 19.12 0.81
C GLY A 117 -28.79 19.01 2.31
N GLU A 118 -27.60 18.60 2.68
CA GLU A 118 -27.19 18.60 4.08
C GLU A 118 -27.02 20.02 4.63
N THR A 119 -27.16 20.15 5.93
CA THR A 119 -26.99 21.40 6.66
C THR A 119 -26.00 21.21 7.81
N LEU A 120 -25.27 22.27 8.17
CA LEU A 120 -24.36 22.24 9.33
C LEU A 120 -25.07 21.77 10.61
N TYR A 121 -26.35 22.07 10.75
CA TYR A 121 -27.14 21.63 11.88
C TYR A 121 -27.38 20.11 11.86
N ALA A 122 -27.71 19.53 10.70
CA ALA A 122 -27.88 18.09 10.58
C ALA A 122 -26.57 17.34 10.88
N ILE A 123 -25.47 17.81 10.27
CA ILE A 123 -24.13 17.24 10.47
C ILE A 123 -23.67 17.38 11.95
N SER A 124 -23.90 18.54 12.58
CA SER A 124 -23.54 18.75 13.99
C SER A 124 -24.25 17.78 14.93
N ARG A 125 -25.51 17.45 14.62
CA ARG A 125 -26.27 16.46 15.39
C ARG A 125 -25.82 15.03 15.16
N GLU A 126 -25.43 14.69 13.95
CA GLU A 126 -24.93 13.38 13.59
C GLU A 126 -23.63 13.04 14.35
N TYR A 127 -22.72 14.01 14.41
CA TYR A 127 -21.42 13.82 15.07
C TYR A 127 -21.39 14.25 16.55
N GLY A 128 -22.51 14.75 17.10
CA GLY A 128 -22.60 15.14 18.51
C GLY A 128 -21.78 16.36 18.90
N VAL A 129 -21.49 17.25 17.94
CA VAL A 129 -20.74 18.50 18.11
C VAL A 129 -21.63 19.71 17.90
N THR A 130 -21.17 20.91 18.25
CA THR A 130 -21.92 22.14 17.95
C THR A 130 -21.61 22.64 16.53
N VAL A 131 -22.54 23.42 15.96
CA VAL A 131 -22.29 24.10 14.67
C VAL A 131 -21.06 25.00 14.77
N ALA A 132 -20.86 25.65 15.91
CA ALA A 132 -19.71 26.53 16.16
C ALA A 132 -18.38 25.74 16.15
N ASP A 133 -18.35 24.50 16.63
CA ASP A 133 -17.16 23.65 16.59
C ASP A 133 -16.79 23.27 15.14
N ILE A 134 -17.81 23.00 14.31
CA ILE A 134 -17.58 22.73 12.87
C ILE A 134 -17.10 24.00 12.17
N GLU A 135 -17.70 25.16 12.44
CA GLU A 135 -17.30 26.45 11.84
C GLU A 135 -15.90 26.89 12.25
N ALA A 136 -15.46 26.57 13.46
CA ALA A 136 -14.11 26.89 13.95
C ALA A 136 -13.00 26.17 13.17
N GLY A 137 -13.27 24.94 12.70
CA GLY A 137 -12.32 24.12 11.94
C GLY A 137 -12.44 24.25 10.42
N ASN A 138 -13.46 24.97 9.91
CA ASN A 138 -13.77 24.99 8.48
C ASN A 138 -14.17 26.40 8.00
N ASP A 139 -13.78 26.77 6.79
CA ASP A 139 -14.23 28.02 6.18
C ASP A 139 -15.59 27.83 5.48
N VAL A 140 -16.67 27.93 6.24
CA VAL A 140 -18.05 27.79 5.75
C VAL A 140 -18.79 29.12 5.60
N ARG A 141 -18.07 30.27 5.65
CA ARG A 141 -18.66 31.63 5.53
C ARG A 141 -19.41 31.87 4.22
N GLY A 142 -19.09 31.11 3.17
CA GLY A 142 -19.80 31.12 1.87
C GLY A 142 -21.04 30.23 1.79
N GLY A 143 -21.47 29.65 2.90
CA GLY A 143 -22.53 28.63 2.96
C GLY A 143 -22.00 27.22 2.70
N LEU A 144 -22.70 26.22 3.21
CA LEU A 144 -22.38 24.80 3.00
C LEU A 144 -22.70 24.39 1.57
N LYS A 145 -21.76 23.72 0.92
CA LYS A 145 -21.92 23.24 -0.46
C LYS A 145 -21.63 21.75 -0.54
N ALA A 146 -22.40 21.02 -1.32
CA ALA A 146 -22.12 19.61 -1.60
C ALA A 146 -20.71 19.42 -2.19
N GLY A 147 -19.99 18.39 -1.73
CA GLY A 147 -18.60 18.11 -2.11
C GLY A 147 -17.56 18.90 -1.33
N VAL A 148 -17.94 19.62 -0.28
CA VAL A 148 -17.03 20.18 0.72
C VAL A 148 -16.62 19.07 1.66
N LEU A 149 -15.33 18.96 1.96
CA LEU A 149 -14.81 18.07 2.98
C LEU A 149 -14.69 18.86 4.29
N LEU A 150 -15.55 18.57 5.27
CA LEU A 150 -15.52 19.19 6.60
C LEU A 150 -14.64 18.40 7.55
N ARG A 151 -13.90 19.13 8.38
CA ARG A 151 -13.23 18.59 9.58
C ARG A 151 -14.16 18.76 10.76
N ILE A 152 -14.51 17.66 11.41
CA ILE A 152 -15.42 17.64 12.55
C ILE A 152 -14.61 17.20 13.77
N PRO A 153 -14.46 18.04 14.83
CA PRO A 153 -13.72 17.65 16.01
C PRO A 153 -14.41 16.51 16.76
N VAL A 154 -13.66 15.53 17.24
CA VAL A 154 -14.20 14.39 17.97
C VAL A 154 -14.19 14.68 19.47
N PRO A 155 -15.35 14.75 20.15
CA PRO A 155 -15.41 14.95 21.59
C PRO A 155 -14.74 13.79 22.33
N GLY A 156 -13.73 14.09 23.16
CA GLY A 156 -13.09 13.13 24.05
C GLY A 156 -11.72 12.59 23.61
N ARG A 157 -11.18 13.02 22.47
CA ARG A 157 -9.75 12.88 22.18
C ARG A 157 -9.01 14.07 22.78
N GLU A 158 -8.21 13.82 23.83
CA GLU A 158 -7.38 14.87 24.44
C GLU A 158 -6.34 15.38 23.43
N LEU A 159 -6.33 16.69 23.24
CA LEU A 159 -5.29 17.37 22.49
C LEU A 159 -3.95 17.16 23.20
N ALA A 160 -3.07 16.35 22.64
CA ALA A 160 -1.69 16.34 23.05
C ALA A 160 -1.10 17.72 22.77
N ALA A 161 -0.77 18.45 23.85
CA ALA A 161 -0.20 19.77 23.77
C ALA A 161 1.09 19.73 22.95
N LYS A 162 1.13 20.45 21.84
CA LYS A 162 2.37 20.73 21.12
C LYS A 162 3.25 21.60 22.00
N ASP A 163 4.24 21.01 22.64
CA ASP A 163 5.37 21.72 23.20
C ASP A 163 6.24 22.24 22.05
N THR A 164 6.07 23.52 21.76
CA THR A 164 7.00 24.31 20.97
C THR A 164 8.22 24.63 21.82
N ALA A 165 9.29 23.88 21.67
CA ALA A 165 10.60 24.30 22.11
C ALA A 165 11.55 24.36 20.91
N ALA A 166 11.71 25.56 20.40
CA ALA A 166 12.85 25.92 19.56
C ALA A 166 14.12 25.91 20.41
N GLY A 167 15.12 25.18 19.99
CA GLY A 167 16.44 25.17 20.57
C GLY A 167 17.48 25.12 19.47
N GLU A 168 18.05 26.27 19.17
CA GLU A 168 19.23 26.44 18.32
C GLU A 168 20.44 25.72 18.94
N ALA A 169 21.14 24.93 18.12
CA ALA A 169 22.59 24.78 18.29
C ALA A 169 23.23 24.41 16.96
N ALA A 170 23.84 25.39 16.36
CA ALA A 170 24.80 25.23 15.29
C ALA A 170 26.09 24.62 15.85
N GLY A 171 26.60 23.59 15.21
CA GLY A 171 27.92 23.03 15.46
C GLY A 171 28.47 22.45 14.16
N ALA A 172 29.21 23.30 13.43
CA ALA A 172 30.00 22.86 12.29
C ALA A 172 31.18 22.03 12.77
N VAL A 173 31.29 20.79 12.27
CA VAL A 173 32.54 20.02 12.31
C VAL A 173 32.93 19.67 10.89
N GLY A 174 34.08 20.27 10.47
CA GLY A 174 34.67 20.03 9.17
C GLY A 174 35.10 18.59 8.99
N GLY A 175 34.73 18.00 7.87
CA GLY A 175 35.24 16.71 7.43
C GLY A 175 36.64 16.87 6.85
N GLU A 176 37.61 16.15 7.40
CA GLU A 176 38.92 15.97 6.78
C GLU A 176 38.77 14.92 5.65
N GLU A 177 39.10 15.38 4.43
CA GLU A 177 39.27 14.47 3.29
C GLU A 177 40.52 13.62 3.52
N HIS A 178 40.36 12.31 3.65
CA HIS A 178 41.50 11.40 3.55
C HIS A 178 41.83 11.13 2.08
N PRO A 179 43.08 11.38 1.65
CA PRO A 179 43.48 11.09 0.28
C PRO A 179 43.59 9.57 0.06
N LEU A 180 42.86 9.07 -0.94
CA LEU A 180 42.98 7.71 -1.42
C LEU A 180 44.33 7.55 -2.13
N LEU A 181 45.09 6.56 -1.72
CA LEU A 181 46.33 6.16 -2.41
C LEU A 181 46.00 5.57 -3.80
N PRO A 182 46.66 6.00 -4.88
CA PRO A 182 46.41 5.46 -6.19
C PRO A 182 47.07 4.07 -6.32
N GLY A 183 46.30 3.07 -6.74
CA GLY A 183 46.81 1.84 -7.33
C GLY A 183 46.63 0.52 -6.60
N THR A 184 45.58 0.37 -5.77
CA THR A 184 45.13 -0.96 -5.35
C THR A 184 43.72 -1.19 -5.89
N GLU A 185 43.61 -2.03 -6.93
CA GLU A 185 42.35 -2.68 -7.26
C GLU A 185 41.98 -3.54 -6.07
N VAL A 186 41.14 -3.04 -5.15
CA VAL A 186 40.47 -3.86 -4.16
C VAL A 186 39.18 -4.32 -4.82
N PRO A 187 39.11 -5.57 -5.29
CA PRO A 187 37.98 -6.03 -6.10
C PRO A 187 36.66 -5.93 -5.34
N PHE A 188 36.66 -6.05 -4.01
CA PHE A 188 35.44 -6.15 -3.22
C PHE A 188 35.67 -5.64 -1.79
N ARG A 189 34.62 -5.11 -1.17
CA ARG A 189 34.61 -4.64 0.20
C ARG A 189 34.92 -5.80 1.16
N GLU A 190 35.97 -5.67 1.96
CA GLU A 190 36.07 -6.47 3.19
C GLU A 190 34.89 -6.14 4.09
N SER A 191 34.24 -7.18 4.62
CA SER A 191 33.18 -7.03 5.61
C SER A 191 33.67 -6.15 6.77
N ARG A 192 33.24 -4.89 6.80
CA ARG A 192 33.53 -4.01 7.92
C ARG A 192 32.53 -4.35 9.04
N PRO A 193 33.00 -4.59 10.27
CA PRO A 193 32.11 -4.54 11.40
C PRO A 193 31.51 -3.12 11.41
N TYR A 194 30.18 -3.03 11.58
CA TYR A 194 29.46 -1.77 11.60
C TYR A 194 30.13 -0.79 12.57
N ALA A 195 30.68 0.28 12.04
CA ALA A 195 31.29 1.35 12.82
C ALA A 195 31.02 2.66 12.09
N GLY A 196 29.76 3.13 12.10
CA GLY A 196 29.44 4.42 11.56
C GLY A 196 28.17 4.50 10.73
N GLU A 197 28.30 4.77 9.45
CA GLU A 197 27.20 5.07 8.54
C GLU A 197 26.73 3.82 7.81
N MET A 198 25.41 3.57 7.82
CA MET A 198 24.78 2.48 7.08
C MET A 198 24.37 2.99 5.69
N GLU A 199 24.85 2.31 4.65
CA GLU A 199 24.55 2.66 3.27
C GLU A 199 23.59 1.62 2.65
N LEU A 200 22.41 2.09 2.21
CA LEU A 200 21.42 1.29 1.52
C LEU A 200 21.33 1.73 0.06
N ALA A 201 21.53 0.81 -0.88
CA ALA A 201 21.33 1.07 -2.30
C ALA A 201 19.89 0.73 -2.70
N LEU A 202 19.16 1.69 -3.27
CA LEU A 202 17.84 1.50 -3.87
C LEU A 202 17.97 1.52 -5.39
N LEU A 203 17.62 0.41 -6.04
CA LEU A 203 17.65 0.26 -7.50
C LEU A 203 16.22 0.26 -8.02
N LEU A 204 15.79 1.39 -8.57
CA LEU A 204 14.42 1.60 -9.04
C LEU A 204 14.41 2.03 -10.52
N PRO A 205 13.44 1.55 -11.33
CA PRO A 205 13.31 1.94 -12.73
C PRO A 205 12.56 3.29 -12.83
N LEU A 206 13.28 4.38 -12.71
CA LEU A 206 12.74 5.74 -12.78
C LEU A 206 12.67 6.23 -14.24
N SER A 207 11.96 5.48 -15.09
CA SER A 207 11.77 5.80 -16.50
C SER A 207 10.88 7.04 -16.72
N ASP A 208 10.85 7.54 -17.97
CA ASP A 208 9.99 8.67 -18.36
C ASP A 208 8.49 8.31 -18.44
N ASP A 209 8.12 7.03 -18.32
CA ASP A 209 6.72 6.60 -18.20
C ASP A 209 6.17 7.06 -16.84
N ASN A 210 5.31 8.06 -16.88
CA ASN A 210 4.78 8.73 -15.70
C ASN A 210 4.03 7.78 -14.73
N THR A 211 3.41 6.70 -15.25
CA THR A 211 2.62 5.78 -14.41
C THR A 211 3.52 4.85 -13.62
N VAL A 212 4.49 4.25 -14.29
CA VAL A 212 5.48 3.36 -13.67
C VAL A 212 6.35 4.14 -12.70
N ARG A 213 6.82 5.32 -13.11
CA ARG A 213 7.63 6.23 -12.27
C ARG A 213 6.90 6.64 -10.99
N ALA A 214 5.60 6.93 -11.06
CA ALA A 214 4.82 7.32 -9.86
C ALA A 214 4.86 6.22 -8.79
N SER A 215 4.63 4.96 -9.15
CA SER A 215 4.65 3.82 -8.23
C SER A 215 6.00 3.63 -7.55
N PHE A 216 7.09 3.78 -8.30
CA PHE A 216 8.44 3.63 -7.72
C PHE A 216 8.90 4.85 -6.92
N MET A 217 8.37 6.04 -7.23
CA MET A 217 8.52 7.19 -6.32
C MET A 217 7.79 6.97 -5.01
N GLU A 218 6.60 6.38 -5.02
CA GLU A 218 5.89 5.99 -3.79
C GLU A 218 6.65 4.95 -2.97
N PHE A 219 7.30 4.00 -3.64
CA PHE A 219 8.22 3.06 -2.97
C PHE A 219 9.38 3.79 -2.28
N TYR A 220 10.02 4.73 -2.99
CA TYR A 220 11.10 5.54 -2.45
C TYR A 220 10.65 6.38 -1.25
N GLU A 221 9.48 7.00 -1.32
CA GLU A 221 8.90 7.78 -0.22
C GLU A 221 8.65 6.93 1.03
N GLY A 222 8.13 5.72 0.86
CA GLY A 222 8.01 4.76 1.96
C GLY A 222 9.36 4.40 2.57
N ALA A 223 10.38 4.19 1.73
CA ALA A 223 11.75 3.92 2.16
C ALA A 223 12.35 5.10 2.96
N LEU A 224 12.02 6.35 2.58
CA LEU A 224 12.46 7.55 3.31
C LEU A 224 11.89 7.59 4.74
N ILE A 225 10.62 7.25 4.93
CA ILE A 225 10.02 7.22 6.27
C ILE A 225 10.70 6.17 7.16
N ALA A 226 10.98 4.98 6.62
CA ALA A 226 11.70 3.95 7.38
C ALA A 226 13.12 4.36 7.72
N ALA A 227 13.84 5.00 6.79
CA ALA A 227 15.17 5.55 7.02
C ALA A 227 15.16 6.65 8.10
N ASP A 228 14.15 7.52 8.09
CA ASP A 228 13.95 8.53 9.12
C ASP A 228 13.74 7.92 10.52
N GLU A 229 12.98 6.82 10.60
CA GLU A 229 12.83 6.08 11.86
C GLU A 229 14.14 5.48 12.37
N LEU A 230 14.94 4.89 11.47
CA LEU A 230 16.26 4.36 11.84
C LEU A 230 17.17 5.48 12.32
N ARG A 231 17.15 6.65 11.67
CA ARG A 231 17.88 7.83 12.11
C ARG A 231 17.43 8.31 13.48
N ASN A 232 16.12 8.39 13.71
CA ASN A 232 15.56 8.79 15.02
C ASN A 232 15.88 7.77 16.14
N ALA A 233 16.14 6.51 15.77
CA ALA A 233 16.66 5.49 16.67
C ALA A 233 18.18 5.61 16.93
N GLY A 234 18.87 6.61 16.34
CA GLY A 234 20.28 6.90 16.58
C GLY A 234 21.25 6.29 15.56
N HIS A 235 20.76 5.78 14.42
CA HIS A 235 21.61 5.23 13.36
C HIS A 235 21.87 6.28 12.27
N SER A 236 23.11 6.33 11.76
CA SER A 236 23.41 7.11 10.56
C SER A 236 23.02 6.29 9.32
N VAL A 237 22.14 6.84 8.49
CA VAL A 237 21.59 6.12 7.31
C VAL A 237 21.78 6.98 6.06
N VAL A 238 22.36 6.37 5.02
CA VAL A 238 22.45 6.92 3.68
C VAL A 238 21.65 6.07 2.71
N LEU A 239 20.71 6.67 1.99
CA LEU A 239 19.97 6.03 0.91
C LEU A 239 20.57 6.48 -0.43
N ASN A 240 21.25 5.57 -1.12
CA ASN A 240 21.75 5.80 -2.48
C ASN A 240 20.71 5.33 -3.48
N LEU A 241 20.08 6.27 -4.19
CA LEU A 241 19.06 5.95 -5.21
C LEU A 241 19.71 5.84 -6.59
N PHE A 242 19.57 4.67 -7.22
CA PHE A 242 20.07 4.37 -8.55
C PHE A 242 18.90 4.15 -9.51
N ASN A 243 18.94 4.83 -10.67
CA ASN A 243 17.97 4.60 -11.74
C ASN A 243 18.43 3.45 -12.62
N THR A 244 17.68 2.34 -12.63
CA THR A 244 18.01 1.17 -13.47
C THR A 244 17.63 1.34 -14.94
N GLU A 245 16.82 2.36 -15.26
CA GLU A 245 16.26 2.60 -16.61
C GLU A 245 15.59 1.36 -17.23
N ARG A 246 15.20 0.41 -16.40
CA ARG A 246 14.63 -0.87 -16.85
C ARG A 246 15.61 -1.65 -17.77
N SER A 247 16.92 -1.57 -17.50
CA SER A 247 17.97 -2.14 -18.32
C SER A 247 19.00 -2.94 -17.50
N PRO A 248 19.20 -4.23 -17.77
CA PRO A 248 20.25 -5.03 -17.12
C PRO A 248 21.66 -4.46 -17.35
N GLU A 249 21.92 -3.81 -18.50
CA GLU A 249 23.20 -3.17 -18.79
C GLU A 249 23.45 -1.96 -17.89
N THR A 250 22.40 -1.15 -17.65
CA THR A 250 22.48 -0.04 -16.72
C THR A 250 22.75 -0.55 -15.30
N VAL A 251 22.09 -1.63 -14.88
CA VAL A 251 22.35 -2.26 -13.58
C VAL A 251 23.79 -2.77 -13.48
N ARG A 252 24.34 -3.38 -14.54
CA ARG A 252 25.75 -3.80 -14.57
C ARG A 252 26.70 -2.61 -14.41
N THR A 253 26.39 -1.47 -15.03
CA THR A 253 27.15 -0.23 -14.86
C THR A 253 27.06 0.29 -13.43
N ILE A 254 25.86 0.24 -12.81
CA ILE A 254 25.65 0.64 -11.41
C ILE A 254 26.51 -0.22 -10.47
N THR A 255 26.54 -1.55 -10.66
CA THR A 255 27.32 -2.44 -9.77
C THR A 255 28.83 -2.19 -9.86
N ALA A 256 29.32 -1.57 -10.93
CA ALA A 256 30.71 -1.15 -11.08
C ALA A 256 31.03 0.23 -10.48
N ALA A 257 29.99 1.02 -10.15
CA ALA A 257 30.17 2.39 -9.62
C ALA A 257 30.75 2.38 -8.20
N GLU A 258 31.61 3.35 -7.90
CA GLU A 258 32.25 3.47 -6.58
C GLU A 258 31.22 3.64 -5.45
N ALA A 259 30.20 4.49 -5.63
CA ALA A 259 29.15 4.71 -4.64
C ALA A 259 28.34 3.43 -4.33
N PHE A 260 28.26 2.48 -5.26
CA PHE A 260 27.57 1.21 -5.04
C PHE A 260 28.39 0.25 -4.15
N ARG A 261 29.71 0.34 -4.18
CA ARG A 261 30.62 -0.55 -3.43
C ARG A 261 30.50 -0.40 -1.91
N HIS A 262 29.94 0.69 -1.42
CA HIS A 262 29.75 0.96 0.00
C HIS A 262 28.43 0.46 0.56
N SER A 263 27.57 -0.12 -0.29
CA SER A 263 26.26 -0.60 0.11
C SER A 263 26.33 -1.75 1.12
N ASP A 264 25.61 -1.63 2.22
CA ASP A 264 25.42 -2.69 3.21
C ASP A 264 24.27 -3.61 2.84
N VAL A 265 23.25 -3.08 2.15
CA VAL A 265 22.11 -3.80 1.59
C VAL A 265 21.75 -3.18 0.25
N ILE A 266 21.37 -4.02 -0.71
CA ILE A 266 20.88 -3.63 -2.01
C ILE A 266 19.38 -3.97 -2.07
N ILE A 267 18.51 -2.95 -2.22
CA ILE A 267 17.06 -3.09 -2.35
C ILE A 267 16.68 -2.81 -3.79
N GLY A 268 16.21 -3.81 -4.50
CA GLY A 268 16.05 -3.84 -5.94
C GLY A 268 17.15 -4.66 -6.62
N PRO A 269 17.13 -4.75 -7.96
CA PRO A 269 16.13 -4.17 -8.87
C PRO A 269 14.72 -4.76 -8.67
N VAL A 270 13.76 -4.08 -9.28
CA VAL A 270 12.34 -4.42 -9.12
C VAL A 270 11.94 -5.59 -10.02
N TYR A 271 12.61 -5.76 -11.13
CA TYR A 271 12.27 -6.76 -12.13
C TYR A 271 13.33 -7.87 -12.18
N GLU A 272 12.85 -9.11 -12.42
CA GLU A 272 13.70 -10.29 -12.40
C GLU A 272 14.81 -10.27 -13.47
N ASP A 273 14.52 -9.80 -14.67
CA ASP A 273 15.47 -9.72 -15.77
C ASP A 273 16.64 -8.73 -15.54
N GLU A 274 16.51 -7.82 -14.57
CA GLU A 274 17.57 -6.91 -14.14
C GLU A 274 18.41 -7.47 -12.97
N LEU A 275 18.02 -8.63 -12.40
CA LEU A 275 18.57 -9.11 -11.13
C LEU A 275 19.97 -9.75 -11.28
N ALA A 276 20.27 -10.39 -12.42
CA ALA A 276 21.50 -11.16 -12.60
C ALA A 276 22.79 -10.40 -12.24
N PRO A 277 23.01 -9.13 -12.63
CA PRO A 277 24.23 -8.40 -12.26
C PRO A 277 24.40 -8.18 -10.76
N VAL A 278 23.30 -7.85 -10.04
CA VAL A 278 23.38 -7.65 -8.58
C VAL A 278 23.47 -8.96 -7.82
N ALA A 279 22.88 -10.04 -8.32
CA ALA A 279 23.02 -11.37 -7.73
C ALA A 279 24.46 -11.87 -7.85
N GLU A 280 25.12 -11.63 -8.97
CA GLU A 280 26.55 -11.92 -9.13
C GLU A 280 27.40 -11.09 -8.16
N TYR A 281 27.13 -9.79 -8.07
CA TYR A 281 27.79 -8.91 -7.11
C TYR A 281 27.60 -9.43 -5.67
N SER A 282 26.38 -9.79 -5.29
CA SER A 282 26.04 -10.36 -3.98
C SER A 282 26.79 -11.65 -3.70
N ARG A 283 26.87 -12.55 -4.68
CA ARG A 283 27.61 -13.81 -4.55
C ARG A 283 29.12 -13.59 -4.28
N LEU A 284 29.69 -12.56 -4.85
CA LEU A 284 31.13 -12.24 -4.72
C LEU A 284 31.44 -11.48 -3.44
N THR A 285 30.54 -10.59 -3.00
CA THR A 285 30.78 -9.67 -1.88
C THR A 285 30.11 -10.10 -0.57
N GLY A 286 29.10 -10.98 -0.65
CA GLY A 286 28.24 -11.31 0.47
C GLY A 286 27.21 -10.22 0.82
N VAL A 287 27.14 -9.10 0.09
CA VAL A 287 26.17 -8.05 0.31
C VAL A 287 24.77 -8.56 -0.06
N PRO A 288 23.79 -8.51 0.88
CA PRO A 288 22.46 -9.02 0.61
C PRO A 288 21.72 -8.16 -0.43
N VAL A 289 21.01 -8.85 -1.32
CA VAL A 289 20.11 -8.26 -2.32
C VAL A 289 18.67 -8.60 -1.96
N VAL A 290 17.81 -7.62 -1.99
CA VAL A 290 16.37 -7.74 -1.71
C VAL A 290 15.58 -7.40 -2.95
N SER A 291 14.93 -8.39 -3.56
CA SER A 291 13.93 -8.14 -4.61
C SER A 291 12.59 -7.82 -3.96
N PRO A 292 12.10 -6.57 -4.08
CA PRO A 292 10.93 -6.15 -3.31
C PRO A 292 9.59 -6.58 -3.93
N LEU A 293 9.53 -6.81 -5.24
CA LEU A 293 8.29 -6.96 -5.98
C LEU A 293 8.26 -8.15 -6.95
N ALA A 294 9.41 -8.60 -7.47
CA ALA A 294 9.45 -9.69 -8.43
C ALA A 294 9.24 -11.06 -7.77
N ASP A 295 8.55 -11.93 -8.47
CA ASP A 295 8.58 -13.37 -8.22
C ASP A 295 9.86 -13.91 -8.86
N LEU A 296 10.78 -14.42 -8.04
CA LEU A 296 12.08 -14.84 -8.51
C LEU A 296 12.08 -16.30 -8.98
N GLY A 297 12.75 -16.56 -10.09
CA GLY A 297 13.16 -17.90 -10.47
C GLY A 297 14.21 -18.49 -9.51
N GLU A 298 14.78 -19.63 -9.87
CA GLU A 298 15.80 -20.32 -9.06
C GLU A 298 17.24 -19.86 -9.43
N GLY A 299 18.18 -20.08 -8.53
CA GLY A 299 19.63 -20.02 -8.84
C GLY A 299 20.34 -18.69 -8.56
N TYR A 300 19.68 -17.72 -7.93
CA TYR A 300 20.31 -16.43 -7.60
C TYR A 300 21.21 -16.46 -6.36
N GLY A 301 21.07 -17.48 -5.50
CA GLY A 301 21.88 -17.66 -4.29
C GLY A 301 21.21 -17.22 -2.99
N ALA A 302 21.72 -17.75 -1.86
CA ALA A 302 21.11 -17.57 -0.54
C ALA A 302 21.15 -16.13 0.01
N THR A 303 21.98 -15.27 -0.56
CA THR A 303 22.06 -13.83 -0.22
C THR A 303 21.05 -12.97 -0.99
N VAL A 304 20.29 -13.56 -1.91
CA VAL A 304 19.22 -12.89 -2.65
C VAL A 304 17.88 -13.22 -2.02
N PHE A 305 17.21 -12.22 -1.50
CA PHE A 305 15.93 -12.30 -0.80
C PHE A 305 14.78 -11.86 -1.71
N SER A 306 13.70 -12.65 -1.79
CA SER A 306 12.44 -12.25 -2.40
C SER A 306 11.42 -11.86 -1.34
N MET A 307 10.88 -10.64 -1.42
CA MET A 307 9.77 -10.21 -0.57
C MET A 307 8.41 -10.71 -1.08
N SER A 308 8.31 -11.06 -2.37
CA SER A 308 7.12 -11.74 -2.90
C SER A 308 7.02 -13.14 -2.30
N PRO A 309 5.85 -13.52 -1.78
CA PRO A 309 5.69 -14.85 -1.19
C PRO A 309 5.66 -15.94 -2.26
N GLU A 310 6.19 -17.10 -1.92
CA GLU A 310 6.31 -18.25 -2.81
C GLU A 310 4.93 -18.71 -3.33
N PRO A 311 4.69 -18.72 -4.66
CA PRO A 311 3.38 -19.04 -5.23
C PRO A 311 2.85 -20.44 -4.87
N SER A 312 3.73 -21.42 -4.67
CA SER A 312 3.38 -22.80 -4.30
C SER A 312 2.67 -22.89 -2.95
N ARG A 313 2.94 -21.96 -2.03
CA ARG A 313 2.38 -21.91 -0.67
C ARG A 313 1.13 -21.06 -0.54
N ARG A 314 0.65 -20.47 -1.65
CA ARG A 314 -0.38 -19.42 -1.66
C ARG A 314 -1.62 -19.74 -0.82
N TYR A 315 -2.09 -20.96 -0.86
CA TYR A 315 -3.35 -21.32 -0.20
C TYR A 315 -3.19 -22.26 1.01
N GLU A 316 -1.96 -22.50 1.49
CA GLU A 316 -1.73 -23.36 2.65
C GLU A 316 -2.56 -22.90 3.87
N LYS A 317 -2.63 -21.58 4.10
CA LYS A 317 -3.41 -21.02 5.22
C LYS A 317 -4.92 -21.16 5.08
N MET A 318 -5.44 -21.55 3.92
CA MET A 318 -6.86 -21.82 3.74
C MET A 318 -7.26 -23.23 4.16
N GLY A 319 -6.33 -24.17 4.25
CA GLY A 319 -6.60 -25.56 4.64
C GLY A 319 -7.53 -25.69 5.85
N PRO A 320 -7.23 -25.00 6.97
CA PRO A 320 -8.07 -25.07 8.18
C PRO A 320 -9.52 -24.62 8.00
N LEU A 321 -9.85 -23.84 6.97
CA LEU A 321 -11.23 -23.43 6.68
C LEU A 321 -12.10 -24.62 6.22
N PHE A 322 -11.47 -25.67 5.71
CA PHE A 322 -12.13 -26.85 5.16
C PHE A 322 -12.01 -28.10 6.07
N GLU A 323 -11.34 -27.99 7.20
CA GLU A 323 -11.16 -29.08 8.16
C GLU A 323 -12.41 -29.29 9.03
N GLY A 324 -12.63 -30.55 9.45
CA GLY A 324 -13.74 -30.95 10.30
C GLY A 324 -15.04 -31.17 9.50
N ASP A 325 -16.17 -31.22 10.22
CA ASP A 325 -17.50 -31.39 9.59
C ASP A 325 -17.99 -30.07 9.00
N LYS A 326 -17.69 -29.87 7.71
CA LYS A 326 -18.05 -28.67 6.94
C LYS A 326 -18.93 -29.03 5.75
N ASN A 327 -19.95 -28.23 5.52
CA ASN A 327 -20.71 -28.26 4.28
C ASN A 327 -20.01 -27.35 3.25
N ILE A 328 -19.26 -27.95 2.34
CA ILE A 328 -18.48 -27.23 1.33
C ILE A 328 -19.30 -27.14 0.05
N VAL A 329 -19.50 -25.93 -0.47
CA VAL A 329 -20.26 -25.65 -1.68
C VAL A 329 -19.45 -24.80 -2.65
N PHE A 330 -19.15 -25.35 -3.81
CA PHE A 330 -18.57 -24.59 -4.93
C PHE A 330 -19.70 -23.92 -5.71
N ILE A 331 -19.70 -22.59 -5.76
CA ILE A 331 -20.71 -21.82 -6.47
C ILE A 331 -20.10 -21.10 -7.68
N THR A 332 -20.70 -21.33 -8.84
CA THR A 332 -20.26 -20.80 -10.14
C THR A 332 -21.28 -19.82 -10.71
N SER A 333 -20.85 -18.96 -11.64
CA SER A 333 -21.70 -18.05 -12.41
C SER A 333 -21.53 -18.29 -13.92
N ASP A 334 -21.85 -17.30 -14.74
CA ASP A 334 -21.64 -17.35 -16.19
C ASP A 334 -20.14 -17.25 -16.55
N VAL A 335 -19.40 -16.43 -15.83
CA VAL A 335 -17.94 -16.27 -15.97
C VAL A 335 -17.27 -16.84 -14.73
N ASN A 336 -16.40 -17.84 -14.91
CA ASN A 336 -15.73 -18.51 -13.80
C ASN A 336 -14.21 -18.42 -13.89
N ASP A 337 -13.57 -18.41 -12.71
CA ASP A 337 -12.14 -18.49 -12.55
C ASP A 337 -11.66 -19.94 -12.48
N ALA A 338 -11.33 -20.51 -13.63
CA ALA A 338 -10.88 -21.91 -13.72
C ALA A 338 -9.55 -22.17 -12.98
N ALA A 339 -8.67 -21.15 -12.90
CA ALA A 339 -7.42 -21.27 -12.15
C ALA A 339 -7.71 -21.36 -10.64
N PHE A 340 -8.53 -20.46 -10.13
CA PHE A 340 -8.94 -20.46 -8.73
C PHE A 340 -9.73 -21.72 -8.35
N GLU A 341 -10.60 -22.21 -9.25
CA GLU A 341 -11.30 -23.49 -9.03
C GLU A 341 -10.33 -24.67 -8.87
N ARG A 342 -9.30 -24.75 -9.71
CA ARG A 342 -8.29 -25.82 -9.65
C ARG A 342 -7.50 -25.77 -8.34
N GLU A 343 -7.10 -24.56 -7.94
CA GLU A 343 -6.35 -24.34 -6.70
C GLU A 343 -7.20 -24.66 -5.46
N MET A 344 -8.45 -24.21 -5.44
CA MET A 344 -9.36 -24.52 -4.32
C MET A 344 -9.71 -25.99 -4.22
N LYS A 345 -9.84 -26.71 -5.33
CA LYS A 345 -9.99 -28.17 -5.31
C LYS A 345 -8.78 -28.88 -4.71
N ALA A 346 -7.58 -28.39 -4.97
CA ALA A 346 -6.37 -28.92 -4.36
C ALA A 346 -6.35 -28.69 -2.84
N VAL A 347 -6.77 -27.53 -2.38
CA VAL A 347 -6.86 -27.20 -0.94
C VAL A 347 -7.94 -28.02 -0.23
N VAL A 348 -9.12 -28.15 -0.84
CA VAL A 348 -10.23 -28.98 -0.31
C VAL A 348 -9.85 -30.46 -0.26
N GLY A 349 -8.99 -30.90 -1.18
CA GLY A 349 -8.47 -32.28 -1.20
C GLY A 349 -9.57 -33.32 -1.33
N GLY A 350 -9.55 -34.31 -0.41
CA GLY A 350 -10.52 -35.41 -0.40
C GLY A 350 -11.85 -35.09 0.28
N ASN A 351 -12.06 -33.87 0.81
CA ASN A 351 -13.33 -33.54 1.46
C ASN A 351 -14.49 -33.50 0.45
N PRO A 352 -15.66 -34.03 0.80
CA PRO A 352 -16.83 -33.98 -0.07
C PRO A 352 -17.30 -32.53 -0.24
N TYR A 353 -17.68 -32.16 -1.45
CA TYR A 353 -18.27 -30.87 -1.74
C TYR A 353 -19.44 -30.97 -2.71
N GLN A 354 -20.35 -30.02 -2.60
CA GLN A 354 -21.45 -29.81 -3.53
C GLN A 354 -21.07 -28.78 -4.58
N ARG A 355 -21.76 -28.75 -5.72
CA ARG A 355 -21.59 -27.75 -6.75
C ARG A 355 -22.94 -27.17 -7.16
N VAL A 356 -23.02 -25.84 -7.24
CA VAL A 356 -24.21 -25.14 -7.67
C VAL A 356 -23.84 -24.07 -8.71
N VAL A 357 -24.72 -23.91 -9.71
CA VAL A 357 -24.60 -22.84 -10.71
C VAL A 357 -25.63 -21.77 -10.37
N TYR A 358 -25.18 -20.54 -10.11
CA TYR A 358 -26.04 -19.44 -9.78
C TYR A 358 -25.87 -18.29 -10.79
N ARG A 359 -26.97 -17.93 -11.47
CA ARG A 359 -27.01 -16.96 -12.56
C ARG A 359 -28.14 -15.95 -12.33
N LYS A 360 -28.15 -14.87 -13.10
CA LYS A 360 -29.24 -13.91 -13.08
C LYS A 360 -30.57 -14.63 -13.41
N GLY A 361 -31.55 -14.47 -12.52
CA GLY A 361 -32.85 -15.14 -12.63
C GLY A 361 -32.94 -16.51 -11.93
N THR A 362 -31.84 -17.06 -11.41
CA THR A 362 -31.87 -18.27 -10.59
C THR A 362 -32.55 -17.95 -9.24
N PRO A 363 -33.55 -18.75 -8.80
CA PRO A 363 -34.18 -18.55 -7.51
C PRO A 363 -33.19 -18.74 -6.35
N SER A 364 -33.22 -17.85 -5.38
CA SER A 364 -32.39 -17.95 -4.17
C SER A 364 -32.67 -19.20 -3.33
N GLN A 365 -33.82 -19.84 -3.54
CA GLN A 365 -34.16 -21.12 -2.95
C GLN A 365 -33.12 -22.22 -3.27
N GLN A 366 -32.49 -22.17 -4.44
CA GLN A 366 -31.44 -23.13 -4.80
C GLN A 366 -30.22 -23.03 -3.86
N ILE A 367 -29.88 -21.82 -3.41
CA ILE A 367 -28.84 -21.62 -2.38
C ILE A 367 -29.35 -22.08 -1.01
N ASP A 368 -30.63 -21.81 -0.69
CA ASP A 368 -31.24 -22.22 0.59
C ASP A 368 -31.19 -23.74 0.78
N GLU A 369 -31.39 -24.51 -0.29
CA GLU A 369 -31.32 -25.95 -0.31
C GLU A 369 -29.91 -26.53 -0.10
N MET A 370 -28.88 -25.74 -0.42
CA MET A 370 -27.47 -26.14 -0.21
C MET A 370 -26.99 -25.94 1.23
N LEU A 371 -27.70 -25.15 2.05
CA LEU A 371 -27.28 -24.83 3.41
C LEU A 371 -27.55 -25.97 4.40
N ALA A 372 -26.52 -26.39 5.10
CA ALA A 372 -26.64 -27.26 6.25
C ALA A 372 -27.31 -26.53 7.44
N GLY A 373 -27.90 -27.31 8.33
CA GLY A 373 -28.53 -26.87 9.56
C GLY A 373 -27.51 -26.38 10.62
N SER A 374 -28.06 -26.06 11.80
CA SER A 374 -27.21 -25.66 12.95
C SER A 374 -26.29 -26.80 13.38
N GLY A 375 -25.02 -26.49 13.60
CA GLY A 375 -24.00 -27.44 14.03
C GLY A 375 -22.95 -27.76 12.97
N THR A 376 -23.25 -27.52 11.68
CA THR A 376 -22.32 -27.69 10.57
C THR A 376 -22.08 -26.35 9.89
N ASP A 377 -20.85 -25.87 9.83
CA ASP A 377 -20.51 -24.63 9.13
C ASP A 377 -20.63 -24.80 7.61
N ASN A 378 -21.08 -23.74 6.95
CA ASN A 378 -21.26 -23.69 5.51
C ASN A 378 -20.12 -22.88 4.88
N VAL A 379 -19.30 -23.49 4.05
CA VAL A 379 -18.18 -22.87 3.36
C VAL A 379 -18.48 -22.76 1.87
N PHE A 380 -18.76 -21.55 1.40
CA PHE A 380 -19.02 -21.29 -0.02
C PHE A 380 -17.74 -20.84 -0.73
N VAL A 381 -17.25 -21.65 -1.64
CA VAL A 381 -16.15 -21.27 -2.54
C VAL A 381 -16.76 -20.62 -3.77
N VAL A 382 -16.64 -19.29 -3.87
CA VAL A 382 -17.24 -18.51 -4.96
C VAL A 382 -16.25 -18.40 -6.11
N LEU A 383 -16.58 -19.05 -7.20
CA LEU A 383 -15.75 -19.19 -8.40
C LEU A 383 -16.03 -18.13 -9.49
N ALA A 384 -16.96 -17.20 -9.24
CA ALA A 384 -17.24 -16.13 -10.20
C ALA A 384 -15.98 -15.34 -10.55
N GLY A 385 -15.72 -15.18 -11.85
CA GLY A 385 -14.53 -14.55 -12.38
C GLY A 385 -14.67 -13.06 -12.65
N ASP A 386 -15.88 -12.52 -12.60
CA ASP A 386 -16.22 -11.13 -12.84
C ASP A 386 -16.98 -10.49 -11.67
N GLU A 387 -16.97 -9.16 -11.62
CA GLU A 387 -17.61 -8.38 -10.57
C GLU A 387 -19.11 -8.64 -10.44
N THR A 388 -19.80 -8.72 -11.59
CA THR A 388 -21.26 -8.93 -11.64
C THR A 388 -21.66 -10.30 -11.06
N GLY A 389 -20.92 -11.33 -11.38
CA GLY A 389 -21.17 -12.68 -10.86
C GLY A 389 -20.90 -12.78 -9.37
N VAL A 390 -19.83 -12.12 -8.89
CA VAL A 390 -19.52 -12.05 -7.45
C VAL A 390 -20.61 -11.32 -6.68
N ASP A 391 -21.00 -10.12 -7.13
CA ASP A 391 -22.05 -9.32 -6.50
C ASP A 391 -23.37 -10.08 -6.42
N LEU A 392 -23.79 -10.69 -7.52
CA LEU A 392 -25.01 -11.50 -7.60
C LEU A 392 -25.02 -12.63 -6.56
N ILE A 393 -23.91 -13.36 -6.43
CA ILE A 393 -23.79 -14.50 -5.51
C ILE A 393 -23.78 -14.01 -4.06
N LEU A 394 -22.99 -12.99 -3.73
CA LEU A 394 -22.92 -12.45 -2.38
C LEU A 394 -24.28 -11.88 -1.93
N ALA A 395 -24.96 -11.14 -2.80
CA ALA A 395 -26.30 -10.63 -2.52
C ALA A 395 -27.31 -11.76 -2.29
N ALA A 396 -27.25 -12.84 -3.08
CA ALA A 396 -28.12 -13.99 -2.91
C ALA A 396 -27.87 -14.74 -1.61
N LEU A 397 -26.61 -15.01 -1.24
CA LEU A 397 -26.23 -15.63 0.03
C LEU A 397 -26.73 -14.80 1.22
N SER A 398 -26.53 -13.46 1.17
CA SER A 398 -27.01 -12.53 2.17
C SER A 398 -28.54 -12.53 2.29
N SER A 399 -29.26 -12.57 1.16
CA SER A 399 -30.72 -12.63 1.13
C SER A 399 -31.26 -13.92 1.76
N VAL A 400 -30.63 -15.06 1.45
CA VAL A 400 -31.01 -16.36 2.03
C VAL A 400 -30.74 -16.39 3.52
N GLN A 401 -29.59 -15.88 3.98
CA GLN A 401 -29.27 -15.77 5.41
C GLN A 401 -30.33 -14.95 6.17
N ASN A 402 -30.73 -13.78 5.62
CA ASN A 402 -31.78 -12.96 6.20
C ASN A 402 -33.13 -13.66 6.23
N SER A 403 -33.50 -14.36 5.14
CA SER A 403 -34.77 -15.06 5.03
C SER A 403 -34.87 -16.21 6.03
N ARG A 404 -33.78 -16.93 6.27
CA ARG A 404 -33.72 -18.00 7.29
C ARG A 404 -33.82 -17.40 8.70
N LEU A 405 -33.09 -16.32 8.96
CA LEU A 405 -33.16 -15.63 10.24
C LEU A 405 -34.58 -15.14 10.55
N ALA A 406 -35.25 -14.52 9.59
CA ALA A 406 -36.65 -14.07 9.72
C ALA A 406 -37.64 -15.22 9.96
N ARG A 407 -37.35 -16.42 9.46
CA ARG A 407 -38.17 -17.62 9.68
C ARG A 407 -37.75 -18.43 10.91
N SER A 408 -36.82 -17.89 11.73
CA SER A 408 -36.24 -18.59 12.90
C SER A 408 -35.63 -19.95 12.58
N LYS A 409 -35.22 -20.15 11.31
CA LYS A 409 -34.49 -21.35 10.90
C LYS A 409 -33.05 -21.23 11.34
N ARG A 410 -32.61 -22.12 12.22
CA ARG A 410 -31.18 -22.17 12.63
C ARG A 410 -30.34 -22.69 11.46
N THR A 411 -29.30 -21.93 11.11
CA THR A 411 -28.31 -22.28 10.08
C THR A 411 -26.95 -22.38 10.74
N GLY A 412 -26.08 -23.24 10.26
CA GLY A 412 -24.66 -23.19 10.57
C GLY A 412 -24.05 -21.87 10.11
N HIS A 413 -22.89 -21.56 10.63
CA HIS A 413 -22.17 -20.36 10.26
C HIS A 413 -21.89 -20.33 8.75
N ILE A 414 -22.05 -19.16 8.11
CA ILE A 414 -21.74 -19.00 6.68
C ILE A 414 -20.38 -18.32 6.56
N MET A 415 -19.48 -18.94 5.82
CA MET A 415 -18.19 -18.39 5.42
C MET A 415 -18.11 -18.42 3.90
N VAL A 416 -17.54 -17.39 3.32
CA VAL A 416 -17.30 -17.29 1.88
C VAL A 416 -15.80 -17.27 1.64
N VAL A 417 -15.33 -18.15 0.79
CA VAL A 417 -13.95 -18.16 0.28
C VAL A 417 -13.94 -17.55 -1.11
N GLY A 418 -13.18 -16.48 -1.28
CA GLY A 418 -13.10 -15.72 -2.50
C GLY A 418 -11.68 -15.45 -2.97
N ASN A 419 -11.57 -14.61 -3.99
CA ASN A 419 -10.31 -14.19 -4.56
C ASN A 419 -9.97 -12.75 -4.12
N SER A 420 -8.71 -12.48 -3.76
CA SER A 420 -8.25 -11.16 -3.33
C SER A 420 -8.49 -10.04 -4.37
N ARG A 421 -8.68 -10.38 -5.65
CA ARG A 421 -9.02 -9.38 -6.67
C ARG A 421 -10.35 -8.65 -6.39
N TRP A 422 -11.25 -9.21 -5.56
CA TRP A 422 -12.54 -8.61 -5.24
C TRP A 422 -12.39 -7.25 -4.53
N VAL A 423 -11.32 -7.04 -3.79
CA VAL A 423 -11.04 -5.74 -3.16
C VAL A 423 -10.79 -4.61 -4.18
N ARG A 424 -10.55 -4.95 -5.45
CA ARG A 424 -10.37 -3.99 -6.56
C ARG A 424 -11.66 -3.72 -7.34
N TYR A 425 -12.72 -4.48 -7.08
CA TYR A 425 -14.02 -4.29 -7.68
C TYR A 425 -14.70 -3.07 -7.07
N ARG A 426 -15.26 -2.19 -7.90
CA ARG A 426 -15.75 -0.87 -7.49
C ARG A 426 -17.20 -0.87 -7.05
N ASN A 427 -18.01 -1.78 -7.60
CA ASN A 427 -19.47 -1.81 -7.39
C ASN A 427 -19.91 -2.92 -6.42
N LEU A 428 -18.97 -3.60 -5.75
CA LEU A 428 -19.31 -4.59 -4.72
C LEU A 428 -19.69 -3.89 -3.41
N ASP A 429 -20.83 -4.29 -2.86
CA ASP A 429 -21.19 -3.92 -1.49
C ASP A 429 -20.26 -4.63 -0.50
N ARG A 430 -19.28 -3.90 0.04
CA ARG A 430 -18.31 -4.43 0.98
C ARG A 430 -18.90 -4.81 2.33
N SER A 431 -20.06 -4.30 2.69
CA SER A 431 -20.77 -4.73 3.89
C SER A 431 -21.11 -6.22 3.86
N LEU A 432 -21.28 -6.78 2.66
CA LEU A 432 -21.49 -8.20 2.45
C LEU A 432 -20.25 -9.05 2.79
N PHE A 433 -19.05 -8.48 2.71
CA PHE A 433 -17.83 -9.19 3.12
C PHE A 433 -17.87 -9.51 4.61
N PHE A 434 -18.20 -8.53 5.43
CA PHE A 434 -18.35 -8.73 6.87
C PHE A 434 -19.50 -9.68 7.19
N LYS A 435 -20.64 -9.46 6.57
CA LYS A 435 -21.85 -10.24 6.83
C LYS A 435 -21.70 -11.74 6.51
N LEU A 436 -20.94 -12.06 5.47
CA LEU A 436 -20.74 -13.41 4.96
C LEU A 436 -19.40 -14.02 5.38
N ASN A 437 -18.66 -13.36 6.25
CA ASN A 437 -17.33 -13.77 6.71
C ASN A 437 -16.42 -14.14 5.53
N VAL A 438 -16.27 -13.19 4.59
CA VAL A 438 -15.46 -13.42 3.39
C VAL A 438 -13.99 -13.55 3.76
N SER A 439 -13.37 -14.60 3.28
CA SER A 439 -11.94 -14.88 3.44
C SER A 439 -11.26 -15.02 2.09
N PHE A 440 -10.08 -14.45 1.96
CA PHE A 440 -9.22 -14.63 0.78
C PHE A 440 -7.74 -14.54 1.18
N VAL A 441 -6.89 -15.12 0.34
CA VAL A 441 -5.43 -15.04 0.50
C VAL A 441 -4.88 -13.92 -0.38
N THR A 442 -3.97 -13.15 0.17
CA THR A 442 -3.25 -12.10 -0.55
C THR A 442 -1.76 -12.11 -0.19
N SER A 443 -0.93 -11.62 -1.10
CA SER A 443 0.51 -11.47 -0.87
C SER A 443 0.87 -10.27 0.00
N TYR A 444 -0.09 -9.37 0.22
CA TYR A 444 0.10 -8.18 1.05
C TYR A 444 -1.25 -7.63 1.53
N HIS A 445 -1.24 -7.13 2.74
CA HIS A 445 -2.38 -6.43 3.33
C HIS A 445 -1.86 -5.51 4.44
N ALA A 446 -2.14 -4.22 4.35
CA ALA A 446 -1.90 -3.29 5.44
C ALA A 446 -3.20 -3.19 6.26
N ASP A 447 -3.15 -3.69 7.49
CA ASP A 447 -4.30 -3.66 8.39
C ASP A 447 -4.38 -2.30 9.09
N ARG A 448 -5.32 -1.47 8.66
CA ARG A 448 -5.58 -0.16 9.26
C ARG A 448 -6.24 -0.23 10.65
N GLY A 449 -6.51 -1.38 11.17
CA GLY A 449 -6.77 -1.60 12.60
C GLY A 449 -5.50 -1.63 13.45
N ASN A 450 -4.32 -1.68 12.82
CA ASN A 450 -3.03 -1.73 13.48
C ASN A 450 -2.46 -0.31 13.66
N GLU A 451 -2.09 0.05 14.87
CA GLU A 451 -1.56 1.37 15.23
C GLU A 451 -0.29 1.74 14.44
N ALA A 452 0.60 0.78 14.17
CA ALA A 452 1.80 1.04 13.38
C ALA A 452 1.47 1.43 11.93
N VAL A 453 0.42 0.83 11.34
CA VAL A 453 -0.06 1.18 10.00
C VAL A 453 -0.68 2.57 10.00
N LEU A 454 -1.50 2.89 11.01
CA LEU A 454 -2.11 4.23 11.15
C LEU A 454 -1.04 5.31 11.36
N ASP A 455 0.00 5.05 12.15
CA ASP A 455 1.11 5.98 12.34
C ASP A 455 1.88 6.23 11.05
N PHE A 456 2.17 5.16 10.31
CA PHE A 456 2.80 5.29 8.99
C PHE A 456 1.93 6.10 8.03
N ASP A 457 0.62 5.80 7.94
CA ASP A 457 -0.32 6.51 7.06
C ASP A 457 -0.34 8.00 7.37
N ARG A 458 -0.43 8.37 8.65
CA ARG A 458 -0.39 9.77 9.10
C ARG A 458 0.90 10.45 8.67
N ARG A 459 2.05 9.88 8.98
CA ARG A 459 3.36 10.44 8.63
C ARG A 459 3.56 10.54 7.12
N TYR A 460 3.10 9.55 6.38
CA TYR A 460 3.18 9.56 4.92
C TYR A 460 2.30 10.67 4.33
N ILE A 461 1.07 10.84 4.82
CA ILE A 461 0.17 11.92 4.39
C ILE A 461 0.74 13.29 4.76
N GLU A 462 1.29 13.45 5.95
CA GLU A 462 1.94 14.70 6.39
C GLU A 462 3.15 15.06 5.51
N ALA A 463 3.98 14.08 5.16
CA ALA A 463 5.19 14.31 4.37
C ALA A 463 4.91 14.51 2.88
N PHE A 464 3.96 13.77 2.30
CA PHE A 464 3.78 13.69 0.85
C PHE A 464 2.40 14.12 0.34
N GLY A 465 1.47 14.49 1.23
CA GLY A 465 0.15 15.04 0.89
C GLY A 465 -0.77 14.07 0.16
N ARG A 466 -0.58 12.77 0.32
CA ARG A 466 -1.38 11.72 -0.33
C ARG A 466 -1.42 10.44 0.49
N VAL A 467 -2.45 9.63 0.27
CA VAL A 467 -2.61 8.32 0.91
C VAL A 467 -1.55 7.36 0.42
N PRO A 468 -0.89 6.59 1.30
CA PRO A 468 0.10 5.61 0.90
C PRO A 468 -0.53 4.47 0.07
N SER A 469 0.22 4.00 -0.90
CA SER A 469 -0.14 2.85 -1.73
C SER A 469 0.61 1.60 -1.29
N LEU A 470 0.29 0.48 -1.94
CA LEU A 470 1.07 -0.75 -1.81
C LEU A 470 2.58 -0.52 -1.92
N TYR A 471 3.00 0.32 -2.87
CA TYR A 471 4.42 0.59 -3.10
C TYR A 471 5.06 1.35 -1.95
N SER A 472 4.33 2.29 -1.35
CA SER A 472 4.79 3.03 -0.16
C SER A 472 5.07 2.09 1.02
N TYR A 473 4.11 1.23 1.35
CA TYR A 473 4.30 0.23 2.40
C TYR A 473 5.44 -0.74 2.08
N ARG A 474 5.57 -1.16 0.83
CA ARG A 474 6.62 -2.10 0.43
C ARG A 474 8.02 -1.48 0.56
N GLY A 475 8.17 -0.21 0.21
CA GLY A 475 9.41 0.54 0.37
C GLY A 475 9.80 0.71 1.84
N TYR A 476 8.81 1.04 2.68
CA TYR A 476 9.00 1.11 4.13
C TYR A 476 9.42 -0.26 4.70
N ASP A 477 8.66 -1.33 4.39
CA ASP A 477 8.92 -2.67 4.91
C ASP A 477 10.33 -3.17 4.54
N ALA A 478 10.75 -2.93 3.29
CA ALA A 478 12.08 -3.32 2.82
C ALA A 478 13.20 -2.66 3.65
N VAL A 479 13.16 -1.33 3.81
CA VAL A 479 14.17 -0.60 4.57
C VAL A 479 14.07 -0.91 6.06
N LYS A 480 12.86 -1.02 6.62
CA LYS A 480 12.64 -1.31 8.03
C LYS A 480 13.22 -2.66 8.44
N MET A 481 12.98 -3.70 7.63
CA MET A 481 13.47 -5.06 7.92
C MET A 481 14.97 -5.18 7.68
N PHE A 482 15.42 -4.85 6.47
CA PHE A 482 16.80 -5.13 6.07
C PHE A 482 17.79 -4.09 6.59
N GLY A 483 17.43 -2.81 6.55
CA GLY A 483 18.19 -1.74 7.20
C GLY A 483 18.20 -1.89 8.72
N GLY A 484 17.06 -2.25 9.32
CA GLY A 484 16.98 -2.54 10.76
C GLY A 484 17.86 -3.71 11.20
N ALA A 485 18.00 -4.75 10.38
CA ALA A 485 18.91 -5.86 10.66
C ALA A 485 20.38 -5.40 10.69
N VAL A 486 20.79 -4.61 9.71
CA VAL A 486 22.14 -4.01 9.65
C VAL A 486 22.36 -3.09 10.85
N ALA A 487 21.41 -2.21 11.16
CA ALA A 487 21.47 -1.30 12.29
C ALA A 487 21.63 -2.02 13.64
N ALA A 488 21.02 -3.19 13.79
CA ALA A 488 21.17 -4.05 14.97
C ALA A 488 22.50 -4.83 14.99
N GLY A 489 23.37 -4.66 13.99
CA GLY A 489 24.62 -5.43 13.87
C GLY A 489 24.41 -6.89 13.50
N ASN A 490 23.21 -7.26 13.07
CA ASN A 490 22.89 -8.62 12.65
C ASN A 490 23.24 -8.79 11.17
N ALA A 491 23.86 -9.92 10.84
CA ALA A 491 23.96 -10.29 9.45
C ALA A 491 22.56 -10.51 8.87
N VAL A 492 22.27 -9.95 7.68
CA VAL A 492 20.97 -10.13 7.00
C VAL A 492 20.58 -11.62 6.86
N PRO A 493 21.50 -12.58 6.66
CA PRO A 493 21.19 -14.00 6.74
C PRO A 493 20.50 -14.45 8.05
N ALA A 494 20.68 -13.71 9.15
CA ALA A 494 19.98 -14.00 10.42
C ALA A 494 18.47 -13.72 10.36
N LEU A 495 17.96 -13.06 9.33
CA LEU A 495 16.52 -12.91 9.10
C LEU A 495 15.86 -14.22 8.65
N SER A 496 16.65 -15.20 8.18
CA SER A 496 16.12 -16.52 7.78
C SER A 496 15.50 -17.23 9.00
N GLY A 497 14.26 -17.74 8.82
CA GLY A 497 13.50 -18.46 9.84
C GLY A 497 12.75 -17.59 10.85
N SER A 498 13.03 -16.30 10.94
CA SER A 498 12.29 -15.38 11.82
C SER A 498 11.04 -14.84 11.14
N VAL A 499 9.94 -14.71 11.90
CA VAL A 499 8.74 -14.01 11.43
C VAL A 499 8.87 -12.53 11.77
N MET A 500 8.75 -11.69 10.76
CA MET A 500 8.72 -10.24 10.88
C MET A 500 7.36 -9.70 10.44
N VAL A 501 6.83 -8.75 11.18
CA VAL A 501 5.53 -8.12 10.89
C VAL A 501 5.75 -6.61 10.88
N PRO A 502 6.26 -6.03 9.78
CA PRO A 502 6.39 -4.58 9.68
C PRO A 502 5.00 -3.91 9.51
N LEU A 503 4.65 -3.36 8.34
CA LEU A 503 3.34 -2.72 8.14
C LEU A 503 2.35 -3.60 7.40
N GLN A 504 2.83 -4.36 6.42
CA GLN A 504 1.94 -5.20 5.61
C GLN A 504 1.77 -6.58 6.25
N THR A 505 1.85 -7.61 5.45
CA THR A 505 1.77 -9.01 5.88
C THR A 505 3.01 -9.43 6.67
N PRO A 506 2.93 -10.50 7.47
CA PRO A 506 4.13 -11.11 8.03
C PRO A 506 5.06 -11.60 6.91
N TYR A 507 6.35 -11.57 7.20
CA TYR A 507 7.41 -12.12 6.36
C TYR A 507 8.15 -13.20 7.12
N ARG A 508 8.41 -14.31 6.44
CA ARG A 508 9.32 -15.36 6.89
C ARG A 508 10.20 -15.75 5.71
N PHE A 509 11.48 -15.55 5.85
CA PHE A 509 12.44 -15.91 4.80
C PHE A 509 13.00 -17.29 5.04
N GLU A 510 12.90 -18.17 4.03
CA GLU A 510 13.47 -19.51 4.04
C GLU A 510 14.28 -19.73 2.76
N THR A 511 15.47 -20.36 2.91
CA THR A 511 16.26 -20.71 1.72
C THR A 511 15.68 -21.98 1.10
N GLY A 512 15.16 -21.84 -0.11
CA GLY A 512 14.58 -22.95 -0.87
C GLY A 512 15.63 -23.88 -1.50
N ALA A 513 15.15 -24.99 -2.04
CA ALA A 513 16.00 -25.96 -2.76
C ALA A 513 16.70 -25.33 -3.99
N GLY A 514 16.11 -24.31 -4.60
CA GLY A 514 16.68 -23.51 -5.71
C GLY A 514 17.79 -22.55 -5.31
N GLY A 515 18.14 -22.47 -4.02
CA GLY A 515 19.24 -21.67 -3.47
C GLY A 515 18.91 -20.21 -3.18
N ASN A 516 17.73 -19.71 -3.53
CA ASN A 516 17.30 -18.35 -3.16
C ASN A 516 16.65 -18.35 -1.78
N THR A 517 16.62 -17.19 -1.13
CA THR A 517 15.89 -16.98 0.13
C THR A 517 14.57 -16.26 -0.14
N GLY A 518 13.47 -17.00 -0.11
CA GLY A 518 12.12 -16.52 -0.45
C GLY A 518 11.26 -16.26 0.78
N ASN A 519 10.33 -15.32 0.69
CA ASN A 519 9.26 -15.16 1.65
C ASN A 519 8.27 -16.32 1.52
N THR A 520 7.93 -16.98 2.62
CA THR A 520 6.99 -18.11 2.65
C THR A 520 5.60 -17.73 3.16
N GLU A 521 5.42 -16.49 3.63
CA GLU A 521 4.19 -16.05 4.29
C GLU A 521 3.21 -15.41 3.30
N TRP A 522 2.02 -15.99 3.21
CA TRP A 522 0.84 -15.40 2.61
C TRP A 522 -0.11 -14.92 3.71
N ALA A 523 -0.86 -13.88 3.47
CA ALA A 523 -1.86 -13.40 4.40
C ALA A 523 -3.24 -14.01 4.08
N LEU A 524 -3.86 -14.64 5.06
CA LEU A 524 -5.27 -14.97 5.04
C LEU A 524 -6.04 -13.83 5.70
N VAL A 525 -6.76 -13.05 4.88
CA VAL A 525 -7.61 -11.94 5.33
C VAL A 525 -9.03 -12.46 5.49
N THR A 526 -9.62 -12.25 6.67
CA THR A 526 -11.00 -12.63 6.97
C THR A 526 -11.78 -11.44 7.49
N TYR A 527 -12.90 -11.13 6.87
CA TYR A 527 -13.85 -10.13 7.30
C TYR A 527 -14.83 -10.75 8.30
N GLY A 528 -14.75 -10.36 9.56
CA GLY A 528 -15.63 -10.89 10.62
C GLY A 528 -16.99 -10.20 10.66
N ASN A 529 -18.03 -10.93 11.05
CA ASN A 529 -19.40 -10.39 11.21
C ASN A 529 -19.54 -9.37 12.37
N ASP A 530 -18.50 -9.18 13.13
CA ASP A 530 -18.33 -8.13 14.13
C ASP A 530 -17.68 -6.86 13.57
N TYR A 531 -17.57 -6.76 12.24
CA TYR A 531 -16.90 -5.68 11.50
C TYR A 531 -15.39 -5.59 11.75
N THR A 532 -14.77 -6.64 12.25
CA THR A 532 -13.30 -6.73 12.32
C THR A 532 -12.71 -7.36 11.05
N ILE A 533 -11.48 -6.99 10.75
CA ILE A 533 -10.67 -7.66 9.73
C ILE A 533 -9.53 -8.36 10.47
N SER A 534 -9.43 -9.66 10.32
CA SER A 534 -8.31 -10.43 10.86
C SER A 534 -7.36 -10.85 9.76
N VAL A 535 -6.07 -10.74 10.03
CA VAL A 535 -4.98 -11.14 9.14
C VAL A 535 -4.16 -12.22 9.84
N ARG A 536 -3.97 -13.36 9.17
CA ARG A 536 -3.23 -14.50 9.72
C ARG A 536 -2.14 -14.99 8.79
#